data_01fc853e1c8ad83e7396405f0313b815
#
_entry.id   01fc853e1c8ad83e7396405f0313b815
#
_cell.length_a   1.000
_cell.length_b   1.000
_cell.length_c   1.000
_cell.angle_alpha   90.00
_cell.angle_beta   90.00
_cell.angle_gamma   90.00
#
_symmetry.space_group_name_H-M   'P 1'
#
loop_
_entity.id
_entity.type
_entity.pdbx_description
1 polymer ?
#
loop_
_entity_poly.entity_id
_entity_poly.type
_entity_poly.pdbx_seq_one_letter_code
_entity_poly.pdbx_strand_id
1 'polypeptide(L)'
;VWITGSYDHELGLSYWGTGNGGPWMGDTRPGDNLYATSVIALDVQTGELANHHQYHWNDSWDWDEVAAPLLIDYARNGQNIKGLIHAGRNGYLWFLERSEESIDFVDAKPYVYQDVFTNIDEETGRPEYDMSKKPGTGFEASFCPSLWGGKDWPPVAFDPTSRLLFIPANDNVCSTMVGEEVQYNPGQAFMGRGQSENGGFFI
;
A
#
# COMPACT_ATOMS: atom_id res chain seq x y z
N VAL A 1 11.12 -1.84 -4.21
CA VAL A 1 10.45 -2.23 -5.47
C VAL A 1 11.04 -3.54 -5.96
N TRP A 2 10.24 -4.60 -6.08
CA TRP A 2 10.68 -5.93 -6.60
C TRP A 2 9.63 -6.59 -7.49
N ILE A 3 8.51 -5.92 -7.74
CA ILE A 3 7.48 -6.31 -8.70
C ILE A 3 7.51 -5.35 -9.87
N THR A 4 7.02 -5.77 -11.02
CA THR A 4 6.93 -4.94 -12.23
C THR A 4 5.99 -3.77 -12.03
N GLY A 5 6.30 -2.63 -12.67
CA GLY A 5 5.41 -1.48 -12.73
C GLY A 5 4.42 -1.54 -13.89
N SER A 6 3.63 -0.49 -14.02
CA SER A 6 2.70 -0.27 -15.14
C SER A 6 3.14 0.97 -15.94
N TYR A 7 2.90 0.97 -17.25
CA TYR A 7 3.31 2.07 -18.13
C TYR A 7 2.10 2.70 -18.81
N ASP A 8 1.99 4.02 -18.70
CA ASP A 8 1.05 4.83 -19.45
C ASP A 8 1.77 5.49 -20.64
N HIS A 9 1.47 5.01 -21.86
CA HIS A 9 2.10 5.50 -23.07
C HIS A 9 1.60 6.89 -23.51
N GLU A 10 0.41 7.31 -23.03
CA GLU A 10 -0.15 8.62 -23.35
C GLU A 10 0.48 9.71 -22.50
N LEU A 11 0.74 9.42 -21.21
CA LEU A 11 1.38 10.34 -20.27
C LEU A 11 2.90 10.22 -20.27
N GLY A 12 3.47 9.17 -20.86
CA GLY A 12 4.91 8.92 -20.82
C GLY A 12 5.43 8.61 -19.41
N LEU A 13 4.57 8.12 -18.52
CA LEU A 13 4.87 7.83 -17.13
C LEU A 13 4.84 6.34 -16.82
N SER A 14 5.79 5.88 -16.01
CA SER A 14 5.78 4.53 -15.45
C SER A 14 5.45 4.57 -13.96
N TYR A 15 4.54 3.69 -13.49
CA TYR A 15 4.02 3.66 -12.14
C TYR A 15 4.57 2.45 -11.39
N TRP A 16 5.11 2.67 -10.21
CA TRP A 16 5.78 1.64 -9.40
C TRP A 16 5.29 1.68 -7.96
N GLY A 17 4.93 0.53 -7.44
CA GLY A 17 4.64 0.40 -6.03
C GLY A 17 5.93 0.31 -5.21
N THR A 18 5.92 0.87 -4.00
CA THR A 18 7.05 0.84 -3.07
C THR A 18 6.73 0.02 -1.83
N GLY A 19 7.75 -0.60 -1.25
CA GLY A 19 7.62 -1.41 -0.05
C GLY A 19 7.61 -0.60 1.25
N ASN A 20 7.56 -1.33 2.35
CA ASN A 20 7.62 -0.79 3.70
C ASN A 20 8.95 -0.06 3.98
N GLY A 21 8.98 0.70 5.07
CA GLY A 21 10.21 1.34 5.57
C GLY A 21 11.10 0.36 6.33
N GLY A 22 12.40 0.64 6.36
CA GLY A 22 13.36 -0.07 7.22
C GLY A 22 14.05 0.87 8.22
N PRO A 23 14.22 0.44 9.49
CA PRO A 23 13.70 -0.78 10.14
C PRO A 23 12.18 -0.87 10.17
N TRP A 24 11.60 -2.07 10.38
CA TRP A 24 10.15 -2.29 10.24
C TRP A 24 9.28 -1.44 11.15
N MET A 25 9.67 -1.26 12.41
CA MET A 25 8.85 -0.54 13.38
C MET A 25 8.85 0.97 13.09
N GLY A 26 7.67 1.53 12.88
CA GLY A 26 7.49 2.93 12.55
C GLY A 26 7.96 3.90 13.64
N ASP A 27 7.94 3.51 14.91
CA ASP A 27 8.45 4.29 16.03
C ASP A 27 9.96 4.58 15.96
N THR A 28 10.72 3.74 15.24
CA THR A 28 12.16 3.98 14.96
C THR A 28 12.40 4.96 13.81
N ARG A 29 11.36 5.31 13.06
CA ARG A 29 11.40 6.14 11.84
C ARG A 29 10.32 7.24 11.90
N PRO A 30 10.47 8.30 12.71
CA PRO A 30 9.44 9.33 12.84
C PRO A 30 9.12 10.00 11.50
N GLY A 31 7.87 10.44 11.33
CA GLY A 31 7.35 11.07 10.12
C GLY A 31 6.72 10.07 9.13
N ASP A 32 6.30 10.56 7.98
CA ASP A 32 5.52 9.80 7.00
C ASP A 32 6.35 8.75 6.25
N ASN A 33 7.66 8.92 6.21
CA ASN A 33 8.62 8.04 5.52
C ASN A 33 8.39 7.95 4.01
N LEU A 34 8.17 9.07 3.35
CA LEU A 34 8.10 9.11 1.90
C LEU A 34 9.41 8.60 1.27
N TYR A 35 9.38 7.75 0.28
CA TYR A 35 8.19 7.28 -0.45
C TYR A 35 7.91 5.79 -0.16
N ALA A 36 7.97 5.35 1.09
CA ALA A 36 7.54 4.01 1.45
C ALA A 36 6.02 3.87 1.27
N THR A 37 5.55 2.65 1.02
CA THR A 37 4.12 2.28 0.95
C THR A 37 3.28 3.19 0.04
N SER A 38 3.86 3.49 -1.12
CA SER A 38 3.34 4.46 -2.08
C SER A 38 3.28 3.89 -3.49
N VAL A 39 2.52 4.55 -4.36
CA VAL A 39 2.79 4.51 -5.80
C VAL A 39 3.61 5.74 -6.18
N ILE A 40 4.66 5.55 -6.97
CA ILE A 40 5.45 6.62 -7.56
C ILE A 40 5.31 6.58 -9.08
N ALA A 41 5.25 7.75 -9.70
CA ALA A 41 5.28 7.90 -11.15
C ALA A 41 6.63 8.48 -11.58
N LEU A 42 7.28 7.80 -12.52
CA LEU A 42 8.57 8.21 -13.06
C LEU A 42 8.40 8.57 -14.54
N ASP A 43 8.96 9.70 -14.94
CA ASP A 43 9.12 10.04 -16.35
C ASP A 43 10.04 9.02 -17.02
N VAL A 44 9.59 8.40 -18.11
CA VAL A 44 10.35 7.29 -18.72
C VAL A 44 11.55 7.75 -19.53
N GLN A 45 11.65 9.05 -19.88
CA GLN A 45 12.77 9.59 -20.63
C GLN A 45 13.89 10.08 -19.72
N THR A 46 13.52 10.69 -18.57
CA THR A 46 14.48 11.31 -17.65
C THR A 46 14.77 10.45 -16.44
N GLY A 47 13.82 9.57 -16.04
CA GLY A 47 13.85 8.81 -14.80
C GLY A 47 13.52 9.66 -13.58
N GLU A 48 13.12 10.90 -13.75
CA GLU A 48 12.75 11.79 -12.65
C GLU A 48 11.41 11.38 -12.03
N LEU A 49 11.28 11.60 -10.72
CA LEU A 49 10.02 11.44 -10.00
C LEU A 49 9.07 12.57 -10.41
N ALA A 50 8.00 12.23 -11.14
CA ALA A 50 6.98 13.17 -11.56
C ALA A 50 5.98 13.45 -10.43
N ASN A 51 5.40 12.38 -9.86
CA ASN A 51 4.42 12.48 -8.78
C ASN A 51 4.30 11.18 -7.99
N HIS A 52 3.49 11.21 -6.90
CA HIS A 52 3.28 10.06 -6.04
C HIS A 52 1.94 10.16 -5.29
N HIS A 53 1.49 9.01 -4.75
CA HIS A 53 0.45 8.93 -3.73
C HIS A 53 0.88 7.91 -2.68
N GLN A 54 0.82 8.28 -1.38
CA GLN A 54 1.13 7.38 -0.27
C GLN A 54 -0.15 6.74 0.25
N TYR A 55 -0.26 5.42 0.16
CA TYR A 55 -1.43 4.66 0.59
C TYR A 55 -1.60 4.61 2.11
N HIS A 56 -0.48 4.55 2.82
CA HIS A 56 -0.45 4.66 4.28
C HIS A 56 0.94 5.12 4.76
N TRP A 57 0.96 5.87 5.83
CA TRP A 57 2.17 6.50 6.35
C TRP A 57 2.76 5.74 7.52
N ASN A 58 4.08 5.83 7.72
CA ASN A 58 4.82 5.32 8.88
C ASN A 58 4.47 3.86 9.22
N ASP A 59 4.56 2.99 8.20
CA ASP A 59 4.22 1.57 8.31
C ASP A 59 4.95 0.87 9.46
N SER A 60 4.25 -0.02 10.17
CA SER A 60 4.76 -0.95 11.17
C SER A 60 4.26 -2.37 10.96
N TRP A 61 3.43 -2.60 9.94
CA TRP A 61 2.72 -3.86 9.70
C TRP A 61 3.37 -4.73 8.63
N ASP A 62 4.42 -4.23 7.95
CA ASP A 62 5.05 -4.86 6.79
C ASP A 62 4.13 -4.87 5.55
N TRP A 63 3.31 -3.84 5.40
CA TRP A 63 2.41 -3.76 4.28
C TRP A 63 3.06 -3.10 3.07
N ASP A 64 3.81 -3.92 2.34
CA ASP A 64 4.40 -3.51 1.07
C ASP A 64 3.35 -3.22 0.00
N GLU A 65 3.31 -2.02 -0.53
CA GLU A 65 2.39 -1.63 -1.60
C GLU A 65 3.01 -1.79 -3.00
N VAL A 66 3.76 -2.86 -3.19
CA VAL A 66 4.58 -3.10 -4.39
C VAL A 66 3.83 -3.65 -5.59
N ALA A 67 2.58 -4.11 -5.42
CA ALA A 67 1.81 -4.67 -6.53
C ALA A 67 1.63 -3.65 -7.65
N ALA A 68 1.77 -4.12 -8.90
CA ALA A 68 1.58 -3.26 -10.07
C ALA A 68 0.17 -2.65 -10.08
N PRO A 69 0.03 -1.32 -10.14
CA PRO A 69 -1.27 -0.70 -10.22
C PRO A 69 -1.92 -0.97 -11.59
N LEU A 70 -3.25 -1.11 -11.61
CA LEU A 70 -4.01 -1.21 -12.85
C LEU A 70 -4.33 0.19 -13.37
N LEU A 71 -3.97 0.44 -14.62
CA LEU A 71 -4.31 1.67 -15.32
C LEU A 71 -5.59 1.42 -16.13
N ILE A 72 -6.73 1.89 -15.60
CA ILE A 72 -8.05 1.66 -16.19
C ILE A 72 -8.82 2.97 -16.21
N ASP A 73 -9.15 3.45 -17.40
CA ASP A 73 -9.98 4.62 -17.55
C ASP A 73 -11.46 4.26 -17.34
N TYR A 74 -12.16 5.10 -16.58
CA TYR A 74 -13.57 4.88 -16.25
C TYR A 74 -14.37 6.19 -16.19
N ALA A 75 -15.67 6.09 -16.36
CA ALA A 75 -16.57 7.24 -16.23
C ALA A 75 -17.02 7.40 -14.78
N ARG A 76 -16.90 8.62 -14.23
CA ARG A 76 -17.44 9.04 -12.93
C ARG A 76 -18.13 10.39 -13.08
N ASN A 77 -19.41 10.46 -12.68
CA ASN A 77 -20.20 11.70 -12.76
C ASN A 77 -20.21 12.36 -14.16
N GLY A 78 -20.18 11.54 -15.22
CA GLY A 78 -20.14 12.02 -16.60
C GLY A 78 -18.77 12.49 -17.11
N GLN A 79 -17.73 12.40 -16.29
CA GLN A 79 -16.34 12.69 -16.67
C GLN A 79 -15.60 11.38 -16.92
N ASN A 80 -14.65 11.41 -17.85
CA ASN A 80 -13.71 10.30 -18.06
C ASN A 80 -12.52 10.51 -17.14
N ILE A 81 -12.30 9.55 -16.22
CA ILE A 81 -11.20 9.56 -15.26
C ILE A 81 -10.10 8.64 -15.78
N LYS A 82 -8.88 9.15 -15.89
CA LYS A 82 -7.69 8.31 -16.09
C LYS A 82 -7.38 7.62 -14.77
N GLY A 83 -7.97 6.44 -14.57
CA GLY A 83 -7.93 5.75 -13.29
C GLY A 83 -6.64 4.96 -13.08
N LEU A 84 -6.17 4.98 -11.84
CA LEU A 84 -5.16 4.07 -11.31
C LEU A 84 -5.83 3.33 -10.14
N ILE A 85 -5.94 2.00 -10.26
CA ILE A 85 -6.60 1.16 -9.27
C ILE A 85 -5.56 0.26 -8.63
N HIS A 86 -5.52 0.23 -7.30
CA HIS A 86 -4.59 -0.57 -6.53
C HIS A 86 -5.30 -1.34 -5.41
N ALA A 87 -5.17 -2.66 -5.41
CA ALA A 87 -5.58 -3.48 -4.28
C ALA A 87 -4.41 -3.56 -3.29
N GLY A 88 -4.50 -2.76 -2.24
CA GLY A 88 -3.43 -2.55 -1.28
C GLY A 88 -3.28 -3.71 -0.30
N ARG A 89 -2.07 -3.95 0.17
CA ARG A 89 -1.79 -4.91 1.25
C ARG A 89 -2.46 -4.50 2.57
N ASN A 90 -2.70 -3.20 2.73
CA ASN A 90 -3.47 -2.62 3.84
C ASN A 90 -4.97 -3.00 3.87
N GLY A 91 -5.45 -3.76 2.88
CA GLY A 91 -6.83 -4.25 2.82
C GLY A 91 -7.81 -3.35 2.10
N TYR A 92 -7.36 -2.24 1.54
CA TYR A 92 -8.18 -1.32 0.77
C TYR A 92 -7.94 -1.42 -0.74
N LEU A 93 -9.02 -1.32 -1.50
CA LEU A 93 -8.99 -1.07 -2.93
C LEU A 93 -9.03 0.44 -3.14
N TRP A 94 -7.93 0.96 -3.65
CA TRP A 94 -7.72 2.38 -3.89
C TRP A 94 -8.08 2.77 -5.32
N PHE A 95 -8.77 3.88 -5.45
CA PHE A 95 -9.12 4.51 -6.72
C PHE A 95 -8.46 5.87 -6.77
N LEU A 96 -7.54 6.05 -7.68
CA LEU A 96 -6.80 7.29 -7.88
C LEU A 96 -7.03 7.81 -9.30
N GLU A 97 -6.91 9.10 -9.50
CA GLU A 97 -6.86 9.73 -10.81
C GLU A 97 -5.41 10.09 -11.12
N ARG A 98 -4.91 9.69 -12.30
CA ARG A 98 -3.58 9.97 -12.77
C ARG A 98 -3.58 11.04 -13.85
N SER A 99 -2.62 11.95 -13.77
CA SER A 99 -2.34 12.97 -14.76
C SER A 99 -0.83 13.12 -14.97
N GLU A 100 -0.40 14.04 -15.83
CA GLU A 100 1.03 14.40 -15.94
C GLU A 100 1.54 15.07 -14.65
N GLU A 101 0.67 15.77 -13.92
CA GLU A 101 1.03 16.65 -12.80
C GLU A 101 0.78 16.01 -11.43
N SER A 102 -0.13 15.02 -11.34
CA SER A 102 -0.56 14.48 -10.03
C SER A 102 -1.06 13.04 -10.10
N ILE A 103 -1.12 12.43 -8.91
CA ILE A 103 -1.90 11.22 -8.62
C ILE A 103 -2.85 11.60 -7.48
N ASP A 104 -4.11 11.86 -7.82
CA ASP A 104 -5.10 12.39 -6.89
C ASP A 104 -5.98 11.29 -6.31
N PHE A 105 -6.33 11.42 -5.04
CA PHE A 105 -7.23 10.51 -4.37
C PHE A 105 -8.66 10.67 -4.88
N VAL A 106 -9.33 9.55 -5.16
CA VAL A 106 -10.73 9.52 -5.62
C VAL A 106 -11.63 8.81 -4.63
N ASP A 107 -11.23 7.62 -4.18
CA ASP A 107 -11.98 6.81 -3.22
C ASP A 107 -11.12 5.64 -2.71
N ALA A 108 -11.50 5.06 -1.58
CA ALA A 108 -10.94 3.80 -1.09
C ALA A 108 -12.03 2.96 -0.42
N LYS A 109 -12.04 1.66 -0.70
CA LYS A 109 -13.02 0.72 -0.13
C LYS A 109 -12.30 -0.50 0.44
N PRO A 110 -12.62 -0.95 1.66
CA PRO A 110 -12.10 -2.19 2.16
C PRO A 110 -12.59 -3.35 1.28
N TYR A 111 -11.68 -4.24 0.85
CA TYR A 111 -12.03 -5.45 0.10
C TYR A 111 -11.83 -6.73 0.93
N VAL A 112 -11.21 -6.60 2.10
CA VAL A 112 -11.11 -7.62 3.15
C VAL A 112 -11.41 -6.98 4.51
N TYR A 113 -11.63 -7.79 5.52
CA TYR A 113 -11.77 -7.28 6.89
C TYR A 113 -10.49 -6.56 7.34
N GLN A 114 -10.64 -5.35 7.84
CA GLN A 114 -9.56 -4.55 8.43
C GLN A 114 -10.05 -3.83 9.69
N ASP A 115 -9.15 -3.60 10.66
CA ASP A 115 -9.44 -2.93 11.94
C ASP A 115 -8.38 -1.89 12.34
N VAL A 116 -7.51 -1.53 11.41
CA VAL A 116 -6.41 -0.56 11.65
C VAL A 116 -6.81 0.86 11.26
N PHE A 117 -7.41 1.05 10.07
CA PHE A 117 -7.81 2.38 9.63
C PHE A 117 -9.16 2.73 10.24
N THR A 118 -9.22 3.83 10.97
CA THR A 118 -10.44 4.37 11.57
C THR A 118 -11.15 5.34 10.66
N ASN A 119 -10.39 6.02 9.81
CA ASN A 119 -10.87 6.96 8.81
C ASN A 119 -9.89 7.06 7.65
N ILE A 120 -10.37 7.54 6.52
CA ILE A 120 -9.55 7.98 5.37
C ILE A 120 -10.02 9.39 5.03
N ASP A 121 -9.11 10.34 5.02
CA ASP A 121 -9.39 11.72 4.64
C ASP A 121 -9.91 11.79 3.21
N GLU A 122 -11.08 12.40 3.01
CA GLU A 122 -11.78 12.39 1.72
C GLU A 122 -11.10 13.23 0.63
N GLU A 123 -10.20 14.14 0.99
CA GLU A 123 -9.49 15.00 0.05
C GLU A 123 -8.14 14.40 -0.34
N THR A 124 -7.40 13.89 0.64
CA THR A 124 -6.01 13.46 0.45
C THR A 124 -5.84 11.94 0.36
N GLY A 125 -6.83 11.17 0.80
CA GLY A 125 -6.71 9.72 0.95
C GLY A 125 -5.85 9.29 2.15
N ARG A 126 -5.41 10.23 3.01
CA ARG A 126 -4.57 9.92 4.16
C ARG A 126 -5.35 9.14 5.22
N PRO A 127 -4.90 7.93 5.63
CA PRO A 127 -5.58 7.19 6.68
C PRO A 127 -5.26 7.70 8.07
N GLU A 128 -6.26 7.60 8.97
CA GLU A 128 -6.11 7.68 10.42
C GLU A 128 -6.10 6.27 11.01
N TYR A 129 -5.31 6.03 12.03
CA TYR A 129 -5.13 4.70 12.63
C TYR A 129 -5.72 4.60 14.02
N ASP A 130 -6.27 3.42 14.34
CA ASP A 130 -6.33 2.97 15.72
C ASP A 130 -4.90 2.62 16.17
N MET A 131 -4.29 3.51 16.96
CA MET A 131 -2.91 3.35 17.41
C MET A 131 -2.70 2.13 18.33
N SER A 132 -3.76 1.56 18.90
CA SER A 132 -3.67 0.30 19.63
C SER A 132 -3.41 -0.92 18.70
N LYS A 133 -3.64 -0.75 17.41
CA LYS A 133 -3.41 -1.75 16.35
C LYS A 133 -2.05 -1.62 15.68
N LYS A 134 -1.25 -0.62 16.07
CA LYS A 134 0.05 -0.37 15.49
C LYS A 134 1.17 -0.91 16.36
N PRO A 135 1.86 -2.00 15.94
CA PRO A 135 2.99 -2.54 16.70
C PRO A 135 4.16 -1.56 16.72
N GLY A 136 4.94 -1.60 17.80
CA GLY A 136 6.14 -0.80 17.99
C GLY A 136 7.22 -1.58 18.71
N THR A 137 8.37 -0.96 18.92
CA THR A 137 9.49 -1.57 19.66
C THR A 137 9.07 -1.85 21.11
N GLY A 138 8.99 -3.14 21.47
CA GLY A 138 8.52 -3.60 22.77
C GLY A 138 7.02 -3.40 23.02
N PHE A 139 6.27 -2.96 22.02
CA PHE A 139 4.82 -2.80 22.07
C PHE A 139 4.14 -3.80 21.15
N GLU A 140 3.39 -4.74 21.76
CA GLU A 140 2.63 -5.75 21.02
C GLU A 140 1.28 -5.20 20.59
N ALA A 141 0.89 -5.48 19.33
CA ALA A 141 -0.43 -5.18 18.81
C ALA A 141 -0.96 -6.33 17.96
N SER A 142 -2.28 -6.53 18.04
CA SER A 142 -3.02 -7.43 17.14
C SER A 142 -3.80 -6.59 16.14
N PHE A 143 -3.71 -6.97 14.86
CA PHE A 143 -4.25 -6.18 13.76
C PHE A 143 -4.70 -7.05 12.58
N CYS A 144 -5.65 -6.54 11.81
CA CYS A 144 -6.17 -7.12 10.59
C CYS A 144 -6.16 -6.07 9.47
N PRO A 145 -5.82 -6.45 8.23
CA PRO A 145 -5.31 -7.75 7.81
C PRO A 145 -3.95 -8.07 8.42
N SER A 146 -3.51 -9.33 8.30
CA SER A 146 -2.23 -9.78 8.84
C SER A 146 -1.03 -9.05 8.20
N LEU A 147 0.19 -9.38 8.63
CA LEU A 147 1.42 -8.91 7.99
C LEU A 147 1.50 -9.31 6.50
N TRP A 148 0.81 -10.38 6.08
CA TRP A 148 0.69 -10.72 4.66
C TRP A 148 -0.29 -9.83 3.91
N GLY A 149 -1.05 -9.02 4.64
CA GLY A 149 -2.02 -8.09 4.07
C GLY A 149 -3.29 -8.73 3.54
N GLY A 150 -4.18 -7.90 3.04
CA GLY A 150 -5.40 -8.31 2.34
C GLY A 150 -5.12 -9.06 1.04
N LYS A 151 -3.96 -8.85 0.45
CA LYS A 151 -3.33 -9.66 -0.61
C LYS A 151 -1.83 -9.45 -0.55
N ASP A 152 -1.09 -10.38 -1.12
CA ASP A 152 0.34 -10.23 -1.34
C ASP A 152 0.65 -10.06 -2.83
N TRP A 153 1.76 -10.60 -3.33
CA TRP A 153 2.28 -10.39 -4.69
C TRP A 153 1.42 -10.89 -5.85
N PRO A 154 0.56 -11.95 -5.71
CA PRO A 154 -0.23 -12.41 -6.86
C PRO A 154 -0.97 -11.25 -7.52
N PRO A 155 -0.88 -11.10 -8.86
CA PRO A 155 -1.47 -9.97 -9.55
C PRO A 155 -3.00 -10.04 -9.51
N VAL A 156 -3.63 -8.88 -9.54
CA VAL A 156 -5.05 -8.75 -9.82
C VAL A 156 -5.31 -8.95 -11.32
N ALA A 157 -6.53 -9.33 -11.68
CA ALA A 157 -6.94 -9.44 -13.08
C ALA A 157 -8.22 -8.63 -13.33
N PHE A 158 -8.28 -7.97 -14.47
CA PHE A 158 -9.45 -7.19 -14.89
C PHE A 158 -10.01 -7.75 -16.20
N ASP A 159 -11.31 -8.04 -16.21
CA ASP A 159 -12.03 -8.36 -17.43
C ASP A 159 -12.76 -7.12 -17.97
N PRO A 160 -12.31 -6.53 -19.07
CA PRO A 160 -12.94 -5.35 -19.65
C PRO A 160 -14.36 -5.58 -20.17
N THR A 161 -14.72 -6.82 -20.49
CA THR A 161 -16.03 -7.16 -21.01
C THR A 161 -17.11 -7.16 -19.94
N SER A 162 -16.86 -7.87 -18.83
CA SER A 162 -17.75 -7.90 -17.68
C SER A 162 -17.53 -6.73 -16.72
N ARG A 163 -16.40 -6.03 -16.85
CA ARG A 163 -15.93 -4.96 -15.96
C ARG A 163 -15.70 -5.45 -14.51
N LEU A 164 -15.31 -6.70 -14.37
CA LEU A 164 -15.01 -7.29 -13.08
C LEU A 164 -13.51 -7.24 -12.80
N LEU A 165 -13.18 -6.90 -11.56
CA LEU A 165 -11.83 -6.98 -11.01
C LEU A 165 -11.75 -8.22 -10.11
N PHE A 166 -10.78 -9.08 -10.36
CA PHE A 166 -10.50 -10.30 -9.56
C PHE A 166 -9.28 -10.04 -8.69
N ILE A 167 -9.47 -10.15 -7.37
CA ILE A 167 -8.43 -9.91 -6.37
C ILE A 167 -8.17 -11.22 -5.62
N PRO A 168 -6.95 -11.80 -5.68
CA PRO A 168 -6.58 -12.95 -4.86
C PRO A 168 -6.38 -12.50 -3.41
N ALA A 169 -7.44 -12.56 -2.60
CA ALA A 169 -7.49 -11.95 -1.29
C ALA A 169 -7.24 -12.94 -0.14
N ASN A 170 -6.61 -12.43 0.94
CA ASN A 170 -6.47 -13.08 2.24
C ASN A 170 -7.48 -12.44 3.20
N ASP A 171 -8.72 -12.92 3.22
CA ASP A 171 -9.74 -12.36 4.08
C ASP A 171 -9.74 -13.02 5.46
N ASN A 172 -10.07 -12.25 6.50
CA ASN A 172 -10.13 -12.69 7.90
C ASN A 172 -8.82 -13.31 8.45
N VAL A 173 -7.67 -12.92 7.92
CA VAL A 173 -6.35 -13.29 8.46
C VAL A 173 -5.78 -12.11 9.22
N CYS A 174 -5.41 -12.31 10.48
CA CYS A 174 -4.87 -11.29 11.37
C CYS A 174 -3.48 -11.68 11.87
N SER A 175 -2.72 -10.72 12.37
CA SER A 175 -1.43 -10.96 13.04
C SER A 175 -1.41 -10.36 14.43
N THR A 176 -0.59 -10.94 15.30
CA THR A 176 -0.10 -10.28 16.51
C THR A 176 1.41 -10.10 16.35
N MET A 177 1.92 -8.89 16.57
CA MET A 177 3.32 -8.56 16.35
C MET A 177 3.84 -7.65 17.47
N VAL A 178 5.11 -7.87 17.84
CA VAL A 178 5.89 -6.99 18.71
C VAL A 178 7.23 -6.70 18.06
N GLY A 179 7.65 -5.44 18.04
CA GLY A 179 8.93 -5.00 17.49
C GLY A 179 10.11 -5.32 18.40
N GLU A 180 11.22 -5.73 17.82
CA GLU A 180 12.50 -5.93 18.52
C GLU A 180 13.33 -4.64 18.49
N GLU A 181 14.13 -4.42 19.54
CA GLU A 181 15.12 -3.35 19.56
C GLU A 181 16.19 -3.62 18.50
N VAL A 182 16.50 -2.62 17.70
CA VAL A 182 17.45 -2.75 16.59
C VAL A 182 18.66 -1.89 16.83
N GLN A 183 19.85 -2.48 16.66
CA GLN A 183 21.12 -1.77 16.71
C GLN A 183 21.71 -1.67 15.30
N TYR A 184 22.07 -0.46 14.91
CA TYR A 184 22.78 -0.25 13.65
C TYR A 184 24.22 -0.76 13.76
N ASN A 185 24.58 -1.70 12.88
CA ASN A 185 25.92 -2.21 12.71
C ASN A 185 26.37 -1.96 11.26
N PRO A 186 27.46 -1.17 11.05
CA PRO A 186 27.93 -0.89 9.70
C PRO A 186 28.22 -2.18 8.90
N GLY A 187 27.72 -2.24 7.66
CA GLY A 187 27.91 -3.39 6.77
C GLY A 187 26.96 -4.57 7.01
N GLN A 188 26.05 -4.47 7.96
CA GLN A 188 24.99 -5.46 8.20
C GLN A 188 23.62 -4.93 7.78
N ALA A 189 22.71 -5.85 7.42
CA ALA A 189 21.33 -5.47 7.12
C ALA A 189 20.64 -4.92 8.37
N PHE A 190 20.08 -3.71 8.26
CA PHE A 190 19.37 -3.01 9.34
C PHE A 190 17.86 -3.14 9.14
N MET A 191 17.32 -4.33 9.40
CA MET A 191 15.93 -4.67 9.10
C MET A 191 14.96 -4.43 10.26
N GLY A 192 15.36 -4.78 11.48
CA GLY A 192 14.52 -4.61 12.68
C GLY A 192 13.20 -5.36 12.61
N ARG A 193 13.27 -6.66 12.44
CA ARG A 193 12.07 -7.50 12.37
C ARG A 193 11.31 -7.50 13.68
N GLY A 194 9.97 -7.65 13.60
CA GLY A 194 9.14 -8.02 14.73
C GLY A 194 8.99 -9.54 14.84
N GLN A 195 8.74 -10.02 16.04
CA GLN A 195 8.18 -11.37 16.23
C GLN A 195 6.70 -11.29 15.92
N SER A 196 6.20 -12.21 15.11
CA SER A 196 4.80 -12.20 14.69
C SER A 196 4.19 -13.59 14.72
N GLU A 197 2.93 -13.64 15.13
CA GLU A 197 2.05 -14.79 14.99
C GLU A 197 0.90 -14.42 14.06
N ASN A 198 0.58 -15.29 13.12
CA ASN A 198 -0.56 -15.15 12.25
C ASN A 198 -1.68 -16.09 12.70
N GLY A 199 -2.86 -15.54 12.90
CA GLY A 199 -4.07 -16.29 13.19
C GLY A 199 -5.16 -15.98 12.18
N GLY A 200 -5.94 -16.99 11.78
CA GLY A 200 -7.05 -16.82 10.85
C GLY A 200 -7.27 -18.05 9.98
N PHE A 201 -8.35 -17.99 9.21
CA PHE A 201 -8.71 -19.06 8.28
C PHE A 201 -8.43 -18.56 6.86
N PHE A 202 -7.68 -19.33 6.08
CA PHE A 202 -7.65 -19.15 4.64
C PHE A 202 -8.97 -19.70 4.07
N ILE A 203 -9.68 -18.88 3.32
CA ILE A 203 -10.88 -19.27 2.56
C ILE A 203 -10.51 -19.43 1.10
#